data_89eb6bfce88e91b7a27a4be8c331906d
#
_entry.id   89eb6bfce88e91b7a27a4be8c331906d
#
_cell.length_a   1.000
_cell.length_b   1.000
_cell.length_c   1.000
_cell.angle_alpha   90.00
_cell.angle_beta   90.00
_cell.angle_gamma   90.00
#
_symmetry.space_group_name_H-M   'P 1'
#
loop_
_entity.id
_entity.type
_entity.pdbx_description
1 polymer ?
#
loop_
_entity_poly.entity_id
_entity_poly.type
_entity_poly.pdbx_seq_one_letter_code
_entity_poly.pdbx_strand_id
1 'polypeptide(L)'
;VTGMAFHSATSKQCLYSACSLDLGSFGLGCLQKDMENRMRKIITSLIAILVVTNLEAQQRTPKLVVCITVDQLRGDYIEYFYNTFGERGFKRLMNEGLVYNNIRFEFSDIDQASAFATLFTGSNPCFSGIAGDKTFDFEKEKEVSILNDPEYLGNYTKENYSPKNLFSSTIGDELKIASQGRSDVYSIAPDAESA
;
A
#
# COMPACT_ATOMS: atom_id res chain seq x y z
N VAL A 1 -26.30 -19.55 -13.80
CA VAL A 1 -27.48 -19.86 -14.63
C VAL A 1 -28.52 -18.78 -14.40
N THR A 2 -28.70 -17.88 -15.29
CA THR A 2 -29.96 -17.40 -15.87
C THR A 2 -29.65 -16.15 -16.69
N GLY A 3 -29.72 -16.30 -18.00
CA GLY A 3 -29.68 -15.19 -18.94
C GLY A 3 -30.99 -14.43 -18.96
N MET A 4 -30.91 -13.13 -19.17
CA MET A 4 -32.03 -12.35 -19.68
C MET A 4 -31.56 -11.59 -20.92
N ALA A 5 -32.09 -12.04 -22.05
CA ALA A 5 -32.03 -11.37 -23.32
C ALA A 5 -33.13 -10.30 -23.35
N PHE A 6 -32.76 -9.03 -23.63
CA PHE A 6 -33.71 -8.00 -24.00
C PHE A 6 -33.71 -7.86 -25.52
N HIS A 7 -34.78 -8.33 -26.12
CA HIS A 7 -35.17 -8.01 -27.46
C HIS A 7 -35.79 -6.62 -27.49
N SER A 8 -35.22 -5.71 -28.25
CA SER A 8 -35.87 -4.45 -28.60
C SER A 8 -36.27 -4.49 -30.04
N ALA A 9 -37.59 -4.49 -30.24
CA ALA A 9 -38.23 -4.51 -31.55
C ALA A 9 -38.08 -3.14 -32.21
N THR A 10 -37.69 -3.21 -33.45
CA THR A 10 -37.64 -2.13 -34.41
C THR A 10 -39.06 -1.86 -34.94
N SER A 11 -39.51 -0.66 -34.86
CA SER A 11 -40.62 -0.21 -35.70
C SER A 11 -40.14 0.82 -36.72
N LYS A 12 -39.99 0.35 -37.93
CA LYS A 12 -39.93 1.19 -39.13
C LYS A 12 -41.33 1.67 -39.45
N GLN A 13 -41.53 2.97 -39.45
CA GLN A 13 -42.60 3.54 -40.27
C GLN A 13 -42.00 4.62 -41.14
N CYS A 14 -41.80 4.23 -42.40
CA CYS A 14 -41.70 5.16 -43.51
C CYS A 14 -43.11 5.67 -43.87
N LEU A 15 -43.35 6.93 -43.73
CA LEU A 15 -44.42 7.59 -44.44
C LEU A 15 -43.81 8.45 -45.54
N TYR A 16 -44.03 8.01 -46.77
CA TYR A 16 -43.82 8.78 -47.97
C TYR A 16 -44.81 9.94 -47.96
N SER A 17 -44.36 11.17 -48.05
CA SER A 17 -45.19 12.30 -48.52
C SER A 17 -44.31 13.14 -49.44
N ALA A 18 -44.81 13.21 -50.60
CA ALA A 18 -44.57 13.99 -51.79
C ALA A 18 -43.57 15.12 -51.78
N CYS A 19 -42.72 14.97 -52.72
CA CYS A 19 -42.02 15.85 -53.64
C CYS A 19 -42.53 17.27 -53.74
N SER A 20 -41.66 18.26 -53.49
CA SER A 20 -41.49 19.43 -54.33
C SER A 20 -40.03 19.85 -54.32
N LEU A 21 -39.56 20.06 -55.49
CA LEU A 21 -38.17 20.39 -55.86
C LEU A 21 -37.76 21.74 -55.24
N ASP A 22 -36.74 21.70 -54.39
CA ASP A 22 -35.82 22.81 -54.20
C ASP A 22 -34.41 22.23 -54.12
N LEU A 23 -33.74 22.29 -55.24
CA LEU A 23 -32.35 21.92 -55.38
C LEU A 23 -31.48 23.05 -54.79
N GLY A 24 -30.90 22.81 -53.63
CA GLY A 24 -29.74 23.56 -53.28
C GLY A 24 -29.38 23.77 -51.83
N SER A 25 -30.29 23.57 -50.88
CA SER A 25 -29.94 23.90 -49.49
C SER A 25 -30.19 22.78 -48.44
N PHE A 26 -30.78 21.67 -48.85
CA PHE A 26 -31.14 20.57 -47.92
C PHE A 26 -30.03 19.54 -47.66
N GLY A 27 -29.02 19.45 -48.50
CA GLY A 27 -27.97 18.45 -48.34
C GLY A 27 -26.95 18.76 -47.24
N LEU A 28 -26.64 20.03 -47.05
CA LEU A 28 -25.65 20.45 -46.06
C LEU A 28 -26.14 20.41 -44.63
N GLY A 29 -27.41 20.71 -44.37
CA GLY A 29 -27.98 20.69 -43.03
C GLY A 29 -28.18 19.30 -42.42
N CYS A 30 -28.47 18.30 -43.28
CA CYS A 30 -28.59 16.91 -42.82
C CYS A 30 -27.25 16.29 -42.49
N LEU A 31 -26.23 16.51 -43.29
CA LEU A 31 -24.86 16.04 -43.03
C LEU A 31 -24.23 16.73 -41.80
N GLN A 32 -24.56 17.98 -41.56
CA GLN A 32 -24.06 18.75 -40.43
C GLN A 32 -24.68 18.22 -39.11
N LYS A 33 -26.00 17.91 -39.12
CA LYS A 33 -26.68 17.36 -37.94
C LYS A 33 -26.25 15.93 -37.60
N ASP A 34 -25.96 15.12 -38.60
CA ASP A 34 -25.43 13.77 -38.38
C ASP A 34 -23.97 13.79 -37.87
N MET A 35 -23.16 14.72 -38.34
CA MET A 35 -21.81 14.93 -37.85
C MET A 35 -21.82 15.43 -36.40
N GLU A 36 -22.68 16.34 -36.05
CA GLU A 36 -22.84 16.87 -34.69
C GLU A 36 -23.30 15.75 -33.72
N ASN A 37 -24.26 14.94 -34.13
CA ASN A 37 -24.70 13.79 -33.34
C ASN A 37 -23.63 12.70 -33.16
N ARG A 38 -22.80 12.46 -34.18
CA ARG A 38 -21.64 11.56 -34.06
C ARG A 38 -20.58 12.11 -33.13
N MET A 39 -20.26 13.39 -33.25
CA MET A 39 -19.31 14.05 -32.35
C MET A 39 -19.79 14.04 -30.89
N ARG A 40 -21.06 14.35 -30.63
CA ARG A 40 -21.64 14.27 -29.30
C ARG A 40 -21.55 12.85 -28.72
N LYS A 41 -21.83 11.80 -29.49
CA LYS A 41 -21.68 10.40 -29.04
C LYS A 41 -20.23 10.04 -28.75
N ILE A 42 -19.28 10.50 -29.56
CA ILE A 42 -17.85 10.26 -29.33
C ILE A 42 -17.40 10.99 -28.06
N ILE A 43 -17.79 12.24 -27.88
CA ILE A 43 -17.45 13.03 -26.68
C ILE A 43 -18.06 12.40 -25.42
N THR A 44 -19.34 12.00 -25.45
CA THR A 44 -19.98 11.34 -24.31
C THR A 44 -19.35 9.98 -24.01
N SER A 45 -18.94 9.21 -25.03
CA SER A 45 -18.21 7.96 -24.84
C SER A 45 -16.82 8.19 -24.25
N LEU A 46 -16.11 9.21 -24.70
CA LEU A 46 -14.78 9.58 -24.15
C LEU A 46 -14.90 10.03 -22.68
N ILE A 47 -15.90 10.83 -22.35
CA ILE A 47 -16.16 11.26 -20.97
C ILE A 47 -16.54 10.07 -20.10
N ALA A 48 -17.35 9.14 -20.60
CA ALA A 48 -17.70 7.91 -19.86
C ALA A 48 -16.47 7.04 -19.58
N ILE A 49 -15.56 6.88 -20.55
CA ILE A 49 -14.30 6.17 -20.38
C ILE A 49 -13.42 6.90 -19.34
N LEU A 50 -13.33 8.21 -19.41
CA LEU A 50 -12.53 9.00 -18.48
C LEU A 50 -13.06 8.92 -17.03
N VAL A 51 -14.36 8.83 -16.84
CA VAL A 51 -15.00 8.64 -15.53
C VAL A 51 -14.74 7.24 -14.99
N VAL A 52 -14.78 6.21 -15.86
CA VAL A 52 -14.52 4.83 -15.43
C VAL A 52 -13.06 4.61 -15.03
N THR A 53 -12.09 5.28 -15.69
CA THR A 53 -10.67 5.16 -15.32
C THR A 53 -10.33 5.82 -13.98
N ASN A 54 -11.14 6.75 -13.50
CA ASN A 54 -10.97 7.36 -12.18
C ASN A 54 -11.66 6.59 -11.03
N LEU A 55 -12.36 5.49 -11.32
CA LEU A 55 -12.79 4.53 -10.30
C LEU A 55 -11.61 3.59 -9.93
N GLU A 56 -10.44 4.15 -9.66
CA GLU A 56 -9.43 3.41 -8.95
C GLU A 56 -10.04 3.02 -7.60
N ALA A 57 -10.03 1.72 -7.35
CA ALA A 57 -10.47 1.18 -6.09
C ALA A 57 -9.68 1.89 -4.99
N GLN A 58 -10.31 2.80 -4.29
CA GLN A 58 -9.73 3.50 -3.16
C GLN A 58 -9.31 2.40 -2.17
N GLN A 59 -8.03 2.07 -2.17
CA GLN A 59 -7.48 1.08 -1.25
C GLN A 59 -7.86 1.54 0.15
N ARG A 60 -8.76 0.77 0.76
CA ARG A 60 -9.20 1.08 2.12
C ARG A 60 -8.00 0.83 3.02
N THR A 61 -7.45 1.90 3.56
CA THR A 61 -6.42 1.80 4.60
C THR A 61 -6.96 0.95 5.74
N PRO A 62 -6.19 0.00 6.27
CA PRO A 62 -6.62 -0.81 7.38
C PRO A 62 -6.92 0.08 8.60
N LYS A 63 -7.96 -0.26 9.35
CA LYS A 63 -8.34 0.48 10.57
C LYS A 63 -7.38 0.25 11.72
N LEU A 64 -6.75 -0.90 11.76
CA LEU A 64 -5.78 -1.31 12.77
C LEU A 64 -4.78 -2.25 12.13
N VAL A 65 -3.51 -1.98 12.35
CA VAL A 65 -2.39 -2.88 12.04
C VAL A 65 -1.66 -3.16 13.35
N VAL A 66 -1.49 -4.44 13.67
CA VAL A 66 -0.74 -4.87 14.85
C VAL A 66 0.43 -5.71 14.36
N CYS A 67 1.64 -5.22 14.58
CA CYS A 67 2.87 -5.96 14.31
C CYS A 67 3.37 -6.52 15.65
N ILE A 68 3.60 -7.83 15.71
CA ILE A 68 4.16 -8.50 16.88
C ILE A 68 5.46 -9.15 16.43
N THR A 69 6.57 -8.67 16.96
CA THR A 69 7.89 -9.23 16.73
C THR A 69 8.37 -9.95 17.99
N VAL A 70 8.94 -11.11 17.82
CA VAL A 70 9.48 -11.90 18.94
C VAL A 70 10.93 -12.19 18.60
N ASP A 71 11.82 -11.53 19.32
CA ASP A 71 13.25 -11.72 19.15
C ASP A 71 13.67 -13.14 19.62
N GLN A 72 14.69 -13.70 18.99
CA GLN A 72 15.27 -15.02 19.28
C GLN A 72 14.29 -16.20 19.24
N LEU A 73 13.10 -16.03 18.69
CA LEU A 73 12.15 -17.12 18.48
C LEU A 73 12.64 -18.01 17.34
N ARG A 74 13.08 -19.22 17.66
CA ARG A 74 13.44 -20.21 16.64
C ARG A 74 12.21 -20.58 15.81
N GLY A 75 12.39 -20.61 14.48
CA GLY A 75 11.29 -20.90 13.56
C GLY A 75 10.65 -22.28 13.76
N ASP A 76 11.44 -23.27 14.21
CA ASP A 76 10.98 -24.64 14.48
C ASP A 76 10.17 -24.77 15.79
N TYR A 77 10.25 -23.81 16.70
CA TYR A 77 9.51 -23.90 17.97
C TYR A 77 8.00 -23.93 17.77
N ILE A 78 7.49 -23.19 16.79
CA ILE A 78 6.05 -23.16 16.53
C ILE A 78 5.57 -24.54 16.04
N GLU A 79 6.32 -25.20 15.20
CA GLU A 79 6.01 -26.54 14.73
C GLU A 79 6.19 -27.58 15.84
N TYR A 80 7.31 -27.53 16.56
CA TYR A 80 7.62 -28.47 17.63
C TYR A 80 6.58 -28.45 18.75
N PHE A 81 6.15 -27.27 19.17
CA PHE A 81 5.18 -27.10 20.23
C PHE A 81 3.72 -27.02 19.76
N TYR A 82 3.45 -27.27 18.47
CA TYR A 82 2.12 -27.11 17.89
C TYR A 82 1.00 -27.79 18.69
N ASN A 83 1.25 -29.02 19.14
CA ASN A 83 0.25 -29.80 19.88
C ASN A 83 -0.03 -29.27 21.31
N THR A 84 0.87 -28.47 21.85
CA THR A 84 0.72 -27.85 23.18
C THR A 84 0.02 -26.52 23.16
N PHE A 85 -0.08 -25.88 21.99
CA PHE A 85 -0.78 -24.60 21.85
C PHE A 85 -2.30 -24.79 21.97
N GLY A 86 -2.95 -23.82 22.61
CA GLY A 86 -4.41 -23.72 22.59
C GLY A 86 -4.93 -23.35 21.20
N GLU A 87 -6.22 -23.52 20.98
CA GLU A 87 -6.86 -23.24 19.68
C GLU A 87 -6.82 -21.76 19.25
N ARG A 88 -6.55 -20.86 20.19
CA ARG A 88 -6.33 -19.43 19.95
C ARG A 88 -4.82 -19.14 19.81
N GLY A 89 -4.44 -17.94 19.38
CA GLY A 89 -3.03 -17.56 19.25
C GLY A 89 -2.39 -18.21 18.01
N PHE A 90 -1.25 -18.88 18.17
CA PHE A 90 -0.49 -19.43 17.05
C PHE A 90 -1.28 -20.34 16.13
N LYS A 91 -2.07 -21.28 16.66
CA LYS A 91 -2.90 -22.16 15.83
C LYS A 91 -3.89 -21.38 14.98
N ARG A 92 -4.55 -20.38 15.57
CA ARG A 92 -5.46 -19.52 14.84
C ARG A 92 -4.75 -18.75 13.73
N LEU A 93 -3.60 -18.14 14.04
CA LEU A 93 -2.81 -17.39 13.05
C LEU A 93 -2.34 -18.30 11.90
N MET A 94 -1.94 -19.53 12.20
CA MET A 94 -1.52 -20.50 11.18
C MET A 94 -2.69 -21.00 10.33
N ASN A 95 -3.87 -21.18 10.90
CA ASN A 95 -5.03 -21.72 10.19
C ASN A 95 -5.81 -20.66 9.39
N GLU A 96 -5.87 -19.44 9.89
CA GLU A 96 -6.65 -18.35 9.29
C GLU A 96 -5.77 -17.34 8.53
N GLY A 97 -4.46 -17.33 8.78
CA GLY A 97 -3.49 -16.39 8.23
C GLY A 97 -2.65 -16.95 7.09
N LEU A 98 -1.75 -16.12 6.60
CA LEU A 98 -0.73 -16.51 5.63
C LEU A 98 0.59 -16.75 6.36
N VAL A 99 1.18 -17.92 6.18
CA VAL A 99 2.41 -18.34 6.87
C VAL A 99 3.56 -18.41 5.87
N TYR A 100 4.65 -17.73 6.19
CA TYR A 100 5.90 -17.80 5.45
C TYR A 100 6.93 -18.58 6.26
N ASN A 101 7.26 -19.80 5.83
CA ASN A 101 8.15 -20.70 6.60
C ASN A 101 9.63 -20.52 6.30
N ASN A 102 10.00 -19.75 5.28
CA ASN A 102 11.39 -19.65 4.84
C ASN A 102 11.76 -18.21 4.47
N ILE A 103 11.70 -17.33 5.44
CA ILE A 103 12.17 -15.94 5.29
C ILE A 103 13.64 -15.91 5.72
N ARG A 104 14.48 -15.25 4.94
CA ARG A 104 15.92 -15.05 5.22
C ARG A 104 16.28 -13.60 4.99
N PHE A 105 17.14 -13.09 5.85
CA PHE A 105 17.84 -11.84 5.57
C PHE A 105 18.95 -12.08 4.54
N GLU A 106 19.16 -11.13 3.65
CA GLU A 106 20.17 -11.22 2.58
C GLU A 106 21.54 -10.67 3.01
N PHE A 107 21.74 -10.37 4.28
CA PHE A 107 22.98 -9.89 4.86
C PHE A 107 23.41 -10.79 6.02
N SER A 108 24.71 -10.80 6.32
CA SER A 108 25.32 -11.80 7.21
C SER A 108 25.42 -11.36 8.66
N ASP A 109 25.56 -10.06 8.90
CA ASP A 109 25.73 -9.52 10.24
C ASP A 109 24.37 -9.02 10.75
N ILE A 110 23.63 -9.92 11.38
CA ILE A 110 22.26 -9.68 11.83
C ILE A 110 22.32 -9.44 13.32
N ASP A 111 22.09 -8.21 13.72
CA ASP A 111 21.82 -7.81 15.10
C ASP A 111 20.41 -7.22 15.25
N GLN A 112 20.09 -6.74 16.41
CA GLN A 112 18.73 -6.32 16.74
C GLN A 112 18.29 -5.12 15.90
N ALA A 113 19.04 -4.04 15.87
CA ALA A 113 18.69 -2.84 15.12
C ALA A 113 18.60 -3.09 13.61
N SER A 114 19.57 -3.82 13.03
CA SER A 114 19.55 -4.13 11.59
C SER A 114 18.39 -5.03 11.19
N ALA A 115 18.06 -6.02 12.03
CA ALA A 115 16.94 -6.92 11.80
C ALA A 115 15.59 -6.18 11.84
N PHE A 116 15.35 -5.37 12.87
CA PHE A 116 14.11 -4.60 12.99
C PHE A 116 14.00 -3.53 11.90
N ALA A 117 15.08 -2.78 11.62
CA ALA A 117 15.08 -1.82 10.53
C ALA A 117 14.72 -2.48 9.19
N THR A 118 15.31 -3.64 8.89
CA THR A 118 15.02 -4.38 7.65
C THR A 118 13.58 -4.89 7.63
N LEU A 119 13.06 -5.39 8.75
CA LEU A 119 11.69 -5.91 8.84
C LEU A 119 10.66 -4.81 8.60
N PHE A 120 10.85 -3.63 9.20
CA PHE A 120 9.87 -2.54 9.15
C PHE A 120 10.02 -1.62 7.94
N THR A 121 11.19 -1.60 7.29
CA THR A 121 11.40 -0.81 6.06
C THR A 121 11.32 -1.65 4.78
N GLY A 122 11.49 -2.98 4.89
CA GLY A 122 11.67 -3.84 3.72
C GLY A 122 12.97 -3.60 2.96
N SER A 123 13.93 -2.89 3.56
CA SER A 123 15.18 -2.47 2.93
C SER A 123 16.38 -3.11 3.62
N ASN A 124 17.38 -3.52 2.84
CA ASN A 124 18.64 -4.00 3.40
C ASN A 124 19.42 -2.86 4.10
N PRO A 125 20.33 -3.18 5.04
CA PRO A 125 21.10 -2.21 5.81
C PRO A 125 21.81 -1.14 4.98
N CYS A 126 22.31 -1.50 3.78
CA CYS A 126 22.97 -0.55 2.88
C CYS A 126 22.04 0.55 2.34
N PHE A 127 20.72 0.33 2.36
CA PHE A 127 19.72 1.32 1.96
C PHE A 127 19.02 1.96 3.15
N SER A 128 18.76 1.18 4.21
CA SER A 128 18.13 1.71 5.41
C SER A 128 19.07 2.57 6.26
N GLY A 129 20.38 2.38 6.13
CA GLY A 129 21.40 3.09 6.94
C GLY A 129 21.67 2.44 8.29
N ILE A 130 20.88 1.46 8.72
CA ILE A 130 21.03 0.77 10.00
C ILE A 130 21.75 -0.56 9.76
N ALA A 131 23.06 -0.55 9.87
CA ALA A 131 23.90 -1.72 9.65
C ALA A 131 24.11 -2.57 10.90
N GLY A 132 23.85 -2.03 12.08
CA GLY A 132 24.05 -2.69 13.35
C GLY A 132 23.59 -1.84 14.52
N ASP A 133 23.64 -2.40 15.74
CA ASP A 133 23.28 -1.68 16.99
C ASP A 133 24.26 -0.55 17.29
N LYS A 134 25.48 -0.66 16.78
CA LYS A 134 26.55 0.30 17.02
C LYS A 134 27.20 0.76 15.73
N THR A 135 27.69 1.98 15.76
CA THR A 135 28.56 2.55 14.72
C THR A 135 29.83 3.14 15.37
N PHE A 136 30.89 3.22 14.58
CA PHE A 136 32.14 3.83 15.05
C PHE A 136 32.13 5.33 14.75
N ASP A 137 32.20 6.13 15.81
CA ASP A 137 32.35 7.58 15.73
C ASP A 137 33.84 7.91 15.58
N PHE A 138 34.26 8.31 14.39
CA PHE A 138 35.64 8.66 14.07
C PHE A 138 36.14 9.92 14.76
N GLU A 139 35.27 10.83 15.16
CA GLU A 139 35.65 12.06 15.87
C GLU A 139 35.97 11.78 17.36
N LYS A 140 35.18 10.85 17.93
CA LYS A 140 35.33 10.45 19.33
C LYS A 140 36.17 9.19 19.51
N GLU A 141 36.62 8.57 18.42
CA GLU A 141 37.37 7.32 18.39
C GLU A 141 36.75 6.20 19.26
N LYS A 142 35.43 6.09 19.22
CA LYS A 142 34.70 5.10 20.03
C LYS A 142 33.44 4.57 19.32
N GLU A 143 33.02 3.38 19.74
CA GLU A 143 31.71 2.86 19.38
C GLU A 143 30.60 3.62 20.10
N VAL A 144 29.56 3.98 19.37
CA VAL A 144 28.35 4.62 19.87
C VAL A 144 27.13 3.87 19.36
N SER A 145 26.02 3.89 20.10
CA SER A 145 24.75 3.33 19.58
C SER A 145 24.37 4.04 18.28
N ILE A 146 23.86 3.27 17.32
CA ILE A 146 23.36 3.77 16.03
C ILE A 146 22.20 4.78 16.23
N LEU A 147 21.48 4.65 17.34
CA LEU A 147 20.36 5.50 17.71
C LEU A 147 20.78 6.75 18.49
N ASN A 148 22.07 6.86 18.86
CA ASN A 148 22.52 7.99 19.66
C ASN A 148 22.37 9.32 18.93
N ASP A 149 21.58 10.22 19.51
CA ASP A 149 21.33 11.55 18.99
C ASP A 149 21.40 12.60 20.11
N PRO A 150 22.55 13.24 20.29
CA PRO A 150 22.72 14.24 21.34
C PRO A 150 21.78 15.47 21.24
N GLU A 151 21.22 15.70 20.06
CA GLU A 151 20.31 16.81 19.81
C GLU A 151 18.85 16.47 20.19
N TYR A 152 18.56 15.18 20.37
CA TYR A 152 17.23 14.72 20.74
C TYR A 152 17.13 14.44 22.24
N LEU A 153 16.09 14.97 22.87
CA LEU A 153 15.78 14.74 24.27
C LEU A 153 14.51 13.90 24.39
N GLY A 154 14.64 12.73 24.98
CA GLY A 154 13.50 11.88 25.26
C GLY A 154 12.61 12.45 26.38
N ASN A 155 11.32 12.17 26.34
CA ASN A 155 10.39 12.57 27.39
C ASN A 155 10.53 11.62 28.61
N TYR A 156 10.79 12.21 29.78
CA TYR A 156 10.93 11.47 31.04
C TYR A 156 12.09 10.46 31.09
N THR A 157 13.07 10.56 30.19
CA THR A 157 14.27 9.74 30.16
C THR A 157 15.51 10.60 29.98
N LYS A 158 16.67 10.04 30.34
CA LYS A 158 17.99 10.66 30.06
C LYS A 158 18.59 10.15 28.75
N GLU A 159 17.93 9.21 28.11
CA GLU A 159 18.37 8.62 26.87
C GLU A 159 18.11 9.56 25.71
N ASN A 160 19.10 9.67 24.83
CA ASN A 160 19.09 10.53 23.66
C ASN A 160 19.07 9.67 22.41
N TYR A 161 17.93 9.03 22.13
CA TYR A 161 17.77 8.16 20.98
C TYR A 161 16.84 8.78 19.95
N SER A 162 17.22 8.66 18.68
CA SER A 162 16.36 9.03 17.56
C SER A 162 16.62 8.13 16.35
N PRO A 163 15.67 7.99 15.44
CA PRO A 163 15.84 7.25 14.19
C PRO A 163 16.54 8.05 13.08
N LYS A 164 17.34 9.06 13.39
CA LYS A 164 17.93 9.96 12.39
C LYS A 164 18.81 9.27 11.34
N ASN A 165 19.38 8.11 11.69
CA ASN A 165 20.22 7.31 10.80
C ASN A 165 19.40 6.36 9.92
N LEU A 166 18.08 6.32 10.10
CA LEU A 166 17.19 5.54 9.27
C LEU A 166 16.80 6.34 8.03
N PHE A 167 17.27 5.91 6.85
CA PHE A 167 17.08 6.61 5.57
C PHE A 167 15.90 6.08 4.74
N SER A 168 15.31 4.97 5.14
CA SER A 168 14.16 4.38 4.46
C SER A 168 12.89 4.60 5.28
N SER A 169 11.76 4.82 4.60
CA SER A 169 10.46 4.90 5.26
C SER A 169 10.07 3.55 5.87
N THR A 170 9.38 3.60 7.00
CA THR A 170 8.83 2.42 7.67
C THR A 170 7.40 2.15 7.22
N ILE A 171 6.90 0.96 7.51
CA ILE A 171 5.47 0.64 7.30
C ILE A 171 4.56 1.61 8.07
N GLY A 172 5.03 2.15 9.21
CA GLY A 172 4.31 3.18 9.97
C GLY A 172 4.22 4.51 9.23
N ASP A 173 5.30 4.91 8.56
CA ASP A 173 5.33 6.14 7.76
C ASP A 173 4.42 6.01 6.54
N GLU A 174 4.48 4.86 5.85
CA GLU A 174 3.61 4.57 4.71
C GLU A 174 2.12 4.56 5.11
N LEU A 175 1.80 4.03 6.30
CA LEU A 175 0.44 4.06 6.83
C LEU A 175 -0.02 5.50 7.12
N LYS A 176 0.86 6.34 7.64
CA LYS A 176 0.56 7.78 7.85
C LYS A 176 0.33 8.49 6.52
N ILE A 177 1.16 8.23 5.51
CA ILE A 177 1.00 8.79 4.16
C ILE A 177 -0.35 8.33 3.56
N ALA A 178 -0.61 7.02 3.57
CA ALA A 178 -1.84 6.44 3.02
C ALA A 178 -3.11 6.95 3.71
N SER A 179 -3.03 7.23 5.00
CA SER A 179 -4.13 7.79 5.79
C SER A 179 -4.23 9.32 5.77
N GLN A 180 -3.32 9.99 5.04
CA GLN A 180 -3.22 11.46 5.03
C GLN A 180 -2.99 12.04 6.43
N GLY A 181 -2.14 11.41 7.22
CA GLY A 181 -1.78 11.85 8.58
C GLY A 181 -2.81 11.54 9.67
N ARG A 182 -3.87 10.76 9.35
CA ARG A 182 -4.92 10.43 10.34
C ARG A 182 -4.62 9.19 11.18
N SER A 183 -3.57 8.44 10.84
CA SER A 183 -3.15 7.27 11.61
C SER A 183 -2.18 7.66 12.70
N ASP A 184 -2.36 7.10 13.87
CA ASP A 184 -1.38 7.11 14.95
C ASP A 184 -0.53 5.84 14.89
N VAL A 185 0.76 5.98 15.15
CA VAL A 185 1.73 4.88 15.18
C VAL A 185 2.38 4.87 16.55
N TYR A 186 2.34 3.72 17.20
CA TYR A 186 2.94 3.49 18.50
C TYR A 186 3.88 2.30 18.42
N SER A 187 5.04 2.38 19.04
CA SER A 187 5.93 1.26 19.29
C SER A 187 6.06 1.03 20.78
N ILE A 188 6.09 -0.23 21.19
CA ILE A 188 6.31 -0.65 22.57
C ILE A 188 7.33 -1.78 22.53
N ALA A 189 8.50 -1.54 23.11
CA ALA A 189 9.59 -2.49 23.14
C ALA A 189 10.33 -2.43 24.48
N PRO A 190 11.09 -3.48 24.85
CA PRO A 190 11.88 -3.50 26.08
C PRO A 190 13.13 -2.61 26.01
N ASP A 191 13.62 -2.32 24.80
CA ASP A 191 14.81 -1.53 24.51
C ASP A 191 14.60 -0.61 23.30
N ALA A 192 15.51 0.32 23.10
CA ALA A 192 15.40 1.33 22.05
C ALA A 192 15.67 0.76 20.65
N GLU A 193 16.53 -0.24 20.54
CA GLU A 193 16.89 -0.90 19.29
C GLU A 193 15.71 -1.66 18.69
N SER A 194 14.76 -2.10 19.53
CA SER A 194 13.53 -2.79 19.13
C SER A 194 12.33 -1.85 18.93
N ALA A 195 12.41 -0.59 19.34
CA ALA A 195 11.33 0.39 19.28
C ALA A 195 11.30 1.12 17.96
#